data_2990045296eb40564f01bee0a2c1ca24
#
_entry.id   2990045296eb40564f01bee0a2c1ca24
#
_cell.length_a   1.000
_cell.length_b   1.000
_cell.length_c   1.000
_cell.angle_alpha   90.00
_cell.angle_beta   90.00
_cell.angle_gamma   90.00
#
_symmetry.space_group_name_H-M   'P 1'
#
loop_
_entity.id
_entity.type
_entity.pdbx_description
1 polymer ?
#
loop_
_entity_poly.entity_id
_entity_poly.type
_entity_poly.pdbx_seq_one_letter_code
_entity_poly.pdbx_strand_id
1 'polypeptide(L)' 'MSRLRGSEYYHRRADELRLAASSARSSANRDTLLSFAADLDGLADEAERAEQGKPEKAAAC' A
#
# COMPACT_ATOMS: atom_id res chain seq x y z
N MET A 1 -9.45 16.00 10.27
CA MET A 1 -9.38 15.14 9.91
C MET A 1 -8.84 14.87 8.70
N SER A 2 -8.06 14.16 8.45
CA SER A 2 -7.46 14.05 7.27
C SER A 2 -8.28 13.30 6.40
N ARG A 3 -8.56 13.81 5.33
CA ARG A 3 -9.31 13.14 4.45
C ARG A 3 -8.37 12.31 3.68
N LEU A 4 -7.10 12.51 3.70
CA LEU A 4 -6.20 11.70 2.93
C LEU A 4 -5.79 10.51 3.71
N ARG A 5 -5.66 9.39 3.05
CA ARG A 5 -5.18 8.22 3.73
C ARG A 5 -3.69 8.31 3.72
N GLY A 6 -3.08 8.13 4.83
CA GLY A 6 -1.63 8.18 4.91
C GLY A 6 -1.01 6.84 4.55
N SER A 7 0.30 6.84 4.43
CA SER A 7 1.02 5.64 4.09
C SER A 7 0.79 4.56 5.14
N GLU A 8 0.62 4.97 6.38
CA GLU A 8 0.38 4.02 7.44
C GLU A 8 -0.89 3.22 7.18
N TYR A 9 -1.92 3.88 6.67
CA TYR A 9 -3.16 3.21 6.36
C TYR A 9 -2.93 2.14 5.30
N TYR A 10 -2.20 2.48 4.25
CA TYR A 10 -1.96 1.55 3.16
C TYR A 10 -1.08 0.39 3.61
N HIS A 11 -0.08 0.67 4.42
CA HIS A 11 0.77 -0.40 4.93
C HIS A 11 -0.04 -1.36 5.79
N ARG A 12 -0.92 -0.83 6.61
CA ARG A 12 -1.73 -1.68 7.46
C ARG A 12 -2.65 -2.55 6.62
N ARG A 13 -3.26 -1.99 5.60
CA ARG A 13 -4.15 -2.78 4.75
C ARG A 13 -3.36 -3.87 4.02
N ALA A 14 -2.16 -3.54 3.58
CA ALA A 14 -1.34 -4.54 2.90
C ALA A 14 -1.00 -5.68 3.86
N ASP A 15 -0.68 -5.35 5.09
CA ASP A 15 -0.39 -6.38 6.07
C ASP A 15 -1.60 -7.25 6.33
N GLU A 16 -2.78 -6.65 6.41
CA GLU A 16 -4.00 -7.41 6.63
C GLU A 16 -4.23 -8.38 5.49
N LEU A 17 -3.97 -7.93 4.27
CA LEU A 17 -4.15 -8.80 3.13
C LEU A 17 -3.13 -9.93 3.12
N ARG A 18 -1.91 -9.65 3.55
CA ARG A 18 -0.92 -10.70 3.64
C ARG A 18 -1.29 -11.73 4.67
N LEU A 19 -1.84 -11.30 5.79
CA LEU A 19 -2.30 -12.23 6.79
C LEU A 19 -3.45 -13.08 6.25
N ALA A 20 -4.37 -12.44 5.53
CA ALA A 20 -5.46 -13.19 4.96
C ALA A 20 -4.93 -14.18 3.93
N ALA A 21 -3.91 -13.79 3.18
CA ALA A 21 -3.35 -14.67 2.18
C ALA A 21 -2.72 -15.91 2.84
N SER A 22 -2.10 -15.72 3.99
CA SER A 22 -1.48 -16.85 4.64
C SER A 22 -2.50 -17.83 5.17
N SER A 23 -3.75 -17.39 5.35
CA SER A 23 -4.79 -18.29 5.78
C SER A 23 -5.63 -18.79 4.62
N ALA A 24 -5.35 -18.32 3.42
CA ALA A 24 -6.17 -18.71 2.29
C ALA A 24 -5.95 -20.16 1.95
N ARG A 25 -7.04 -20.86 1.63
CA ARG A 25 -6.91 -22.23 1.30
C ARG A 25 -6.55 -22.48 -0.12
N SER A 26 -6.96 -21.62 -1.02
CA SER A 26 -6.65 -21.85 -2.39
C SER A 26 -5.53 -20.93 -2.81
N SER A 27 -4.67 -21.39 -3.70
CA SER A 27 -3.58 -20.57 -4.15
C SER A 27 -4.08 -19.42 -5.01
N ALA A 28 -5.22 -19.59 -5.68
CA ALA A 28 -5.77 -18.50 -6.46
C ALA A 28 -6.17 -17.36 -5.55
N ASN A 29 -6.81 -17.66 -4.43
CA ASN A 29 -7.18 -16.63 -3.49
C ASN A 29 -5.96 -15.98 -2.90
N ARG A 30 -4.96 -16.77 -2.56
CA ARG A 30 -3.75 -16.22 -2.01
C ARG A 30 -3.09 -15.27 -2.97
N ASP A 31 -3.01 -15.67 -4.25
CA ASP A 31 -2.40 -14.83 -5.25
C ASP A 31 -3.16 -13.51 -5.41
N THR A 32 -4.47 -13.57 -5.40
CA THR A 32 -5.27 -12.37 -5.50
C THR A 32 -5.02 -11.43 -4.33
N LEU A 33 -4.96 -11.99 -3.13
CA LEU A 33 -4.74 -11.16 -1.95
C LEU A 33 -3.35 -10.55 -1.97
N LEU A 34 -2.35 -11.31 -2.39
CA LEU A 34 -1.01 -10.78 -2.45
C LEU A 34 -0.88 -9.70 -3.51
N SER A 35 -1.64 -9.84 -4.59
CA SER A 35 -1.62 -8.84 -5.63
C SER A 35 -2.20 -7.52 -5.10
N PHE A 36 -3.28 -7.59 -4.35
CA PHE A 36 -3.84 -6.40 -3.74
C PHE A 36 -2.87 -5.79 -2.74
N ALA A 37 -2.17 -6.64 -1.99
CA ALA A 37 -1.21 -6.12 -1.03
C ALA A 37 -0.09 -5.36 -1.75
N ALA A 38 0.34 -5.87 -2.87
CA ALA A 38 1.38 -5.19 -3.64
C ALA A 38 0.89 -3.84 -4.15
N ASP A 39 -0.36 -3.78 -4.58
CA ASP A 39 -0.93 -2.52 -5.02
C ASP A 39 -0.97 -1.52 -3.89
N LEU A 40 -1.34 -1.97 -2.69
CA LEU A 40 -1.39 -1.09 -1.55
C LEU A 40 0.00 -0.61 -1.16
N ASP A 41 0.99 -1.46 -1.31
CA ASP A 41 2.36 -1.03 -1.04
C ASP A 41 2.76 0.10 -1.99
N GLY A 42 2.37 0.00 -3.25
CA GLY A 42 2.65 1.07 -4.19
C GLY A 42 1.97 2.37 -3.78
N LEU A 43 0.73 2.27 -3.32
CA LEU A 43 0.03 3.45 -2.84
C LEU A 43 0.69 4.01 -1.60
N ALA A 44 1.21 3.14 -0.75
CA ALA A 44 1.90 3.59 0.44
C ALA A 44 3.15 4.39 0.07
N ASP A 45 3.86 3.93 -0.94
CA ASP A 45 5.03 4.66 -1.40
C ASP A 45 4.67 6.04 -1.88
N GLU A 46 3.59 6.13 -2.65
CA GLU A 46 3.17 7.43 -3.14
C GLU A 46 2.72 8.31 -2.01
N ALA A 47 2.02 7.74 -1.04
CA ALA A 47 1.58 8.52 0.10
C ALA A 47 2.75 9.02 0.91
N GLU A 48 3.79 8.21 1.04
CA GLU A 48 4.96 8.62 1.77
C GLU A 48 5.64 9.80 1.10
N ARG A 49 5.72 9.76 -0.22
CA ARG A 49 6.31 10.89 -0.91
C ARG A 49 5.49 12.14 -0.70
N ALA A 50 4.18 12.01 -0.73
CA ALA A 50 3.32 13.15 -0.51
C ALA A 50 3.44 13.66 0.90
N GLU A 51 3.57 12.75 1.86
CA GLU A 51 3.68 13.15 3.25
C GLU A 51 4.98 13.90 3.49
N GLN A 52 6.01 13.55 2.77
CA GLN A 52 7.26 14.23 2.93
C GLN A 52 7.24 15.61 2.32
N GLY A 53 6.26 15.85 1.49
CA GLY A 53 6.15 17.16 0.91
C GLY A 53 7.23 17.48 -0.07
N LYS A 54 7.93 16.45 -0.58
CA LYS A 54 8.92 16.74 -1.50
C LYS A 54 8.53 16.42 -2.83
N PRO A 55 8.29 17.31 -3.65
CA PRO A 55 7.91 17.10 -5.01
C PRO A 55 9.13 16.66 -5.75
N GLU A 56 9.23 15.45 -6.04
CA GLU A 56 10.36 15.00 -6.74
C GLU A 56 10.52 15.68 -7.99
N LYS A 57 9.50 16.00 -8.64
CA LYS A 57 9.62 16.58 -9.85
C LYS A 57 10.18 17.88 -9.70
N ALA A 58 9.87 18.53 -8.68
CA ALA A 58 10.42 19.81 -8.51
C ALA A 58 11.87 19.64 -8.43
N ALA A 59 12.27 18.63 -7.81
CA ALA A 59 13.66 18.42 -7.71
C ALA A 59 14.24 18.27 -9.08
N ALA A 60 13.47 17.72 -9.93
CA ALA A 60 13.98 17.51 -11.23
C ALA A 60 14.26 18.79 -11.91
N CYS A 61 13.68 19.83 -11.53
CA CYS A 61 13.95 21.03 -12.24
C CYS A 61 15.21 21.61 -11.89
#